data_8e62ea19931a9bf030b29b02586ea2d9
#
_entry.id   8e62ea19931a9bf030b29b02586ea2d9
#
_cell.length_a   1.000
_cell.length_b   1.000
_cell.length_c   1.000
_cell.angle_alpha   90.00
_cell.angle_beta   90.00
_cell.angle_gamma   90.00
#
_symmetry.space_group_name_H-M   'P 1'
#
loop_
_entity.id
_entity.type
_entity.pdbx_description
1 polymer ?
#
loop_
_entity_poly.entity_id
_entity_poly.type
_entity_poly.pdbx_seq_one_letter_code
_entity_poly.pdbx_strand_id
1 'polypeptide(L)'
;MIAKFAVGEAVTVRQAYPPGHVRTPYFIRGHRGVVQEVVGKFANPEELAYGRDGKPALTLYRVQFRQQDVWPGYDGSPKDTAIVDLYENWLEPA
;
A
#
# COMPACT_ATOMS: atom_id res chain seq x y z
N MET A 1 -8.74 18.14 3.43
CA MET A 1 -7.98 17.26 2.52
C MET A 1 -8.88 16.16 2.01
N ILE A 2 -8.89 15.94 0.71
CA ILE A 2 -9.68 14.86 0.10
C ILE A 2 -8.72 13.70 -0.15
N ALA A 3 -8.96 12.56 0.49
CA ALA A 3 -8.19 11.36 0.24
C ALA A 3 -8.63 10.73 -1.08
N LYS A 4 -7.67 10.16 -1.82
CA LYS A 4 -7.94 9.52 -3.11
C LYS A 4 -8.81 8.28 -2.96
N PHE A 5 -8.64 7.54 -1.86
CA PHE A 5 -9.40 6.32 -1.56
C PHE A 5 -10.11 6.47 -0.23
N ALA A 6 -11.26 5.82 -0.09
CA ALA A 6 -12.07 5.83 1.13
C ALA A 6 -11.92 4.51 1.89
N VAL A 7 -12.18 4.54 3.20
CA VAL A 7 -12.26 3.32 4.02
C VAL A 7 -13.30 2.38 3.43
N GLY A 8 -12.94 1.11 3.29
CA GLY A 8 -13.79 0.09 2.68
C GLY A 8 -13.60 -0.05 1.18
N GLU A 9 -12.88 0.85 0.55
CA GLU A 9 -12.63 0.79 -0.90
C GLU A 9 -11.58 -0.28 -1.20
N ALA A 10 -11.82 -1.07 -2.26
CA ALA A 10 -10.85 -2.04 -2.74
C ALA A 10 -9.80 -1.33 -3.60
N VAL A 11 -8.54 -1.72 -3.40
CA VAL A 11 -7.41 -1.16 -4.13
C VAL A 11 -6.48 -2.28 -4.58
N THR A 12 -5.68 -2.02 -5.63
CA THR A 12 -4.64 -2.93 -6.07
C THR A 12 -3.29 -2.25 -5.88
N VAL A 13 -2.32 -2.98 -5.34
CA VAL A 13 -0.95 -2.49 -5.21
C VAL A 13 -0.25 -2.59 -6.56
N ARG A 14 0.42 -1.52 -6.98
CA ARG A 14 1.12 -1.50 -8.26
C ARG A 14 2.15 -2.64 -8.32
N GLN A 15 2.21 -3.31 -9.47
CA GLN A 15 3.21 -4.33 -9.72
C GLN A 15 4.40 -3.67 -10.44
N ALA A 16 5.25 -3.04 -9.64
CA ALA A 16 6.41 -2.29 -10.13
C ALA A 16 7.60 -2.54 -9.22
N TYR A 17 8.79 -2.45 -9.80
CA TYR A 17 10.04 -2.75 -9.09
C TYR A 17 11.08 -1.66 -9.42
N PRO A 18 10.82 -0.40 -9.02
CA PRO A 18 11.76 0.68 -9.31
C PRO A 18 13.05 0.52 -8.53
N PRO A 19 14.17 1.04 -9.03
CA PRO A 19 15.43 1.04 -8.27
C PRO A 19 15.34 2.00 -7.08
N GLY A 20 16.20 1.78 -6.08
CA GLY A 20 16.28 2.64 -4.92
C GLY A 20 15.41 2.17 -3.76
N HIS A 21 15.25 3.06 -2.78
CA HIS A 21 14.50 2.76 -1.56
C HIS A 21 13.01 2.88 -1.80
N VAL A 22 12.29 1.77 -1.60
CA VAL A 22 10.83 1.71 -1.73
C VAL A 22 10.26 1.04 -0.48
N ARG A 23 9.24 1.66 0.11
CA ARG A 23 8.64 1.15 1.34
C ARG A 23 7.53 0.12 1.12
N THR A 24 7.17 -0.14 -0.13
CA THR A 24 6.14 -1.12 -0.45
C THR A 24 6.75 -2.52 -0.49
N PRO A 25 6.35 -3.43 0.41
CA PRO A 25 6.89 -4.79 0.42
C PRO A 25 6.62 -5.54 -0.89
N TYR A 26 7.57 -6.36 -1.31
CA TYR A 26 7.44 -7.13 -2.55
C TYR A 26 6.24 -8.07 -2.52
N PHE A 27 5.96 -8.70 -1.38
CA PHE A 27 4.97 -9.77 -1.31
C PHE A 27 3.53 -9.30 -1.58
N ILE A 28 3.24 -8.01 -1.45
CA ILE A 28 1.90 -7.47 -1.71
C ILE A 28 1.78 -6.81 -3.07
N ARG A 29 2.87 -6.62 -3.81
CA ARG A 29 2.81 -5.95 -5.13
C ARG A 29 1.98 -6.77 -6.10
N GLY A 30 1.05 -6.10 -6.79
CA GLY A 30 0.10 -6.73 -7.70
C GLY A 30 -1.12 -7.34 -7.03
N HIS A 31 -1.20 -7.32 -5.70
CA HIS A 31 -2.31 -7.91 -4.97
C HIS A 31 -3.37 -6.88 -4.59
N ARG A 32 -4.59 -7.38 -4.40
CA ARG A 32 -5.76 -6.57 -4.06
C ARG A 32 -5.97 -6.58 -2.55
N GLY A 33 -6.29 -5.41 -2.00
CA GLY A 33 -6.64 -5.26 -0.60
C GLY A 33 -7.78 -4.29 -0.41
N VAL A 34 -8.14 -4.04 0.85
CA VAL A 34 -9.23 -3.13 1.21
C VAL A 34 -8.69 -2.08 2.18
N VAL A 35 -8.99 -0.82 1.92
CA VAL A 35 -8.56 0.29 2.78
C VAL A 35 -9.27 0.17 4.14
N GLN A 36 -8.49 0.08 5.21
CA GLN A 36 -8.99 0.03 6.58
C GLN A 36 -9.02 1.40 7.23
N GLU A 37 -8.04 2.23 6.91
CA GLU A 37 -7.89 3.53 7.55
C GLU A 37 -7.10 4.48 6.64
N VAL A 38 -7.48 5.75 6.67
CA VAL A 38 -6.68 6.83 6.09
C VAL A 38 -5.84 7.37 7.25
N VAL A 39 -4.55 7.04 7.25
CA VAL A 39 -3.67 7.33 8.39
C VAL A 39 -3.32 8.81 8.47
N GLY A 40 -3.02 9.42 7.31
CA GLY A 40 -2.65 10.83 7.26
C GLY A 40 -1.86 11.15 6.01
N LYS A 41 -1.29 12.34 5.98
CA LYS A 41 -0.52 12.82 4.84
C LYS A 41 0.90 13.13 5.29
N PHE A 42 1.88 12.58 4.60
CA PHE A 42 3.28 12.62 5.01
C PHE A 42 4.20 12.94 3.82
N ALA A 43 5.43 13.36 4.13
CA ALA A 43 6.45 13.54 3.11
C ALA A 43 6.71 12.23 2.37
N ASN A 44 6.95 12.33 1.06
CA ASN A 44 7.19 11.16 0.22
C ASN A 44 8.54 10.52 0.61
N PRO A 45 8.55 9.29 1.16
CA PRO A 45 9.80 8.66 1.61
C PRO A 45 10.76 8.34 0.45
N GLU A 46 10.24 8.14 -0.76
CA GLU A 46 11.08 7.88 -1.93
C GLU A 46 11.85 9.14 -2.33
N GLU A 47 11.24 10.31 -2.19
CA GLU A 47 11.92 11.58 -2.42
C GLU A 47 12.92 11.90 -1.32
N LEU A 48 12.57 11.62 -0.06
CA LEU A 48 13.48 11.82 1.07
C LEU A 48 14.73 10.95 0.93
N ALA A 49 14.59 9.73 0.42
CA ALA A 49 15.70 8.81 0.21
C ALA A 49 16.73 9.35 -0.78
N TYR A 50 16.34 10.25 -1.70
CA TYR A 50 17.24 10.90 -2.63
C TYR A 50 17.73 12.27 -2.14
N GLY A 51 17.50 12.60 -0.87
CA GLY A 51 17.92 13.87 -0.31
C GLY A 51 17.04 15.05 -0.71
N ARG A 52 15.85 14.79 -1.23
CA ARG A 52 14.88 15.82 -1.61
C ARG A 52 13.96 16.14 -0.43
N ASP A 53 13.11 17.15 -0.57
CA ASP A 53 12.25 17.64 0.53
C ASP A 53 10.99 16.78 0.78
N GLY A 54 10.79 15.74 -0.01
CA GLY A 54 9.63 14.83 0.16
C GLY A 54 8.32 15.36 -0.40
N LYS A 55 8.36 16.41 -1.19
CA LYS A 55 7.15 17.00 -1.78
C LYS A 55 6.87 16.43 -3.18
N PRO A 56 5.60 16.36 -3.58
CA PRO A 56 4.42 16.63 -2.77
C PRO A 56 4.20 15.56 -1.70
N ALA A 57 3.56 15.95 -0.59
CA ALA A 57 3.20 15.00 0.46
C ALA A 57 2.17 14.00 -0.07
N LEU A 58 2.24 12.76 0.42
CA LEU A 58 1.38 11.67 -0.01
C LEU A 58 0.50 11.19 1.13
N THR A 59 -0.72 10.76 0.81
CA THR A 59 -1.62 10.16 1.78
C THR A 59 -1.17 8.72 2.04
N LEU A 60 -1.09 8.35 3.32
CA LEU A 60 -0.76 7.00 3.77
C LEU A 60 -2.04 6.28 4.14
N TYR A 61 -2.21 5.08 3.60
CA TYR A 61 -3.37 4.23 3.84
C TYR A 61 -2.95 2.96 4.57
N ARG A 62 -3.81 2.52 5.50
CA ARG A 62 -3.69 1.20 6.10
C ARG A 62 -4.57 0.25 5.30
N VAL A 63 -3.96 -0.76 4.68
CA VAL A 63 -4.64 -1.67 3.75
C VAL A 63 -4.60 -3.09 4.30
N GLN A 64 -5.74 -3.77 4.27
CA GLN A 64 -5.87 -5.15 4.72
C GLN A 64 -5.90 -6.09 3.53
N PHE A 65 -5.08 -7.13 3.60
CA PHE A 65 -5.02 -8.20 2.61
C PHE A 65 -5.39 -9.52 3.26
N ARG A 66 -6.04 -10.42 2.51
CA ARG A 66 -6.22 -11.79 2.96
C ARG A 66 -4.95 -12.58 2.65
N GLN A 67 -4.43 -13.33 3.61
CA GLN A 67 -3.20 -14.09 3.41
C GLN A 67 -3.33 -15.07 2.26
N GLN A 68 -4.48 -15.72 2.13
CA GLN A 68 -4.71 -16.68 1.04
C GLN A 68 -4.66 -16.06 -0.36
N ASP A 69 -4.90 -14.75 -0.47
CA ASP A 69 -4.84 -14.04 -1.75
C ASP A 69 -3.41 -13.62 -2.09
N VAL A 70 -2.54 -13.55 -1.09
CA VAL A 70 -1.15 -13.08 -1.24
C VAL A 70 -0.19 -14.23 -1.51
N TRP A 71 -0.35 -15.33 -0.78
CA TRP A 71 0.59 -16.45 -0.82
C TRP A 71 0.01 -17.64 -1.59
N PRO A 72 0.65 -18.05 -2.72
CA PRO A 72 0.23 -19.26 -3.43
C PRO A 72 0.30 -20.47 -2.50
N GLY A 73 -0.76 -21.28 -2.51
CA GLY A 73 -0.79 -22.49 -1.68
C GLY A 73 -0.90 -22.24 -0.18
N TYR A 74 -1.36 -21.05 0.22
CA TYR A 74 -1.55 -20.74 1.63
C TYR A 74 -2.49 -21.76 2.29
N ASP A 75 -2.04 -22.42 3.35
CA ASP A 75 -2.77 -23.47 4.03
C ASP A 75 -3.35 -23.07 5.39
N GLY A 76 -3.22 -21.79 5.76
CA GLY A 76 -3.84 -21.26 6.96
C GLY A 76 -5.33 -20.98 6.76
N SER A 77 -5.94 -20.33 7.76
CA SER A 77 -7.35 -19.97 7.70
C SER A 77 -7.63 -18.96 6.59
N PRO A 78 -8.76 -19.10 5.85
CA PRO A 78 -9.17 -18.06 4.88
C PRO A 78 -9.50 -16.73 5.53
N LYS A 79 -9.60 -16.68 6.87
CA LYS A 79 -9.82 -15.44 7.61
C LYS A 79 -8.52 -14.75 8.01
N ASP A 80 -7.37 -15.36 7.79
CA ASP A 80 -6.08 -14.76 8.13
C ASP A 80 -5.80 -13.57 7.24
N THR A 81 -5.37 -12.46 7.86
CA THR A 81 -5.13 -11.20 7.16
C THR A 81 -3.74 -10.66 7.45
N ALA A 82 -3.27 -9.78 6.58
CA ALA A 82 -2.09 -8.97 6.80
C ALA A 82 -2.47 -7.51 6.62
N ILE A 83 -1.95 -6.64 7.46
CA ILE A 83 -2.21 -5.20 7.39
C ILE A 83 -0.91 -4.50 7.09
N VAL A 84 -0.91 -3.67 6.05
CA VAL A 84 0.29 -2.97 5.58
C VAL A 84 -0.06 -1.51 5.31
N ASP A 85 0.82 -0.60 5.74
CA ASP A 85 0.66 0.82 5.48
C ASP A 85 1.33 1.16 4.15
N LEU A 86 0.56 1.76 3.23
CA LEU A 86 0.99 2.03 1.86
C LEU A 86 0.65 3.46 1.46
N TYR A 87 1.58 4.10 0.75
CA TYR A 87 1.35 5.45 0.21
C TYR A 87 0.51 5.41 -1.05
N GLU A 88 -0.23 6.49 -1.30
CA GLU A 88 -1.21 6.56 -2.39
C GLU A 88 -0.61 6.31 -3.78
N ASN A 89 0.67 6.68 -3.98
CA ASN A 89 1.32 6.49 -5.27
C ASN A 89 1.57 5.02 -5.62
N TRP A 90 1.41 4.12 -4.66
CA TRP A 90 1.54 2.68 -4.85
C TRP A 90 0.20 1.98 -4.99
N LEU A 91 -0.91 2.71 -4.94
CA LEU A 91 -2.26 2.14 -4.98
C LEU A 91 -3.00 2.59 -6.23
N GLU A 92 -3.78 1.66 -6.80
CA GLU A 92 -4.66 1.90 -7.93
C GLU A 92 -6.06 1.42 -7.56
N PRO A 93 -7.12 1.98 -8.17
CA PRO A 93 -8.47 1.43 -8.00
C PRO A 93 -8.49 -0.03 -8.43
N ALA A 94 -9.16 -0.85 -7.64
CA ALA A 94 -9.25 -2.28 -7.94
C ALA A 94 -10.18 -2.56 -9.12
#